data_2faf967dcc53a4bdae09bfc2e9057b4d
#
_entry.id   2faf967dcc53a4bdae09bfc2e9057b4d
#
_cell.length_a   1.000
_cell.length_b   1.000
_cell.length_c   1.000
_cell.angle_alpha   90.00
_cell.angle_beta   90.00
_cell.angle_gamma   90.00
#
_symmetry.space_group_name_H-M   'P 1'
#
loop_
_entity.id
_entity.type
_entity.pdbx_description
1 polymer ?
#
loop_
_entity_poly.entity_id
_entity_poly.type
_entity_poly.pdbx_seq_one_letter_code
_entity_poly.pdbx_strand_id
1 'polypeptide(L)'
;MQIFSNKSQKLTILKEKPFKLEKEIQSLFEHNLDIIDNLIFVKSEFKIKDYRIDTLAYDTEVNAFVIIEYKRERNFSVIDQGVTYLNLMLDYQADFIVEYNESCQANLKRNQIDWSQSKIIFVSPAFTDYQKQSTNFKDLAIELWEIKRFDNDLISINPIKRSKSAPSIKQVQHTKDSALDKVTKELVVYDEDYHLNDKSDDVLELYESFKNAILTLSPELEITPKKLYVAFKQGKNNIVSIHLQNKSLKIWINAKKGNLDDPKKLTKDVSNVGHWATGDYELTVSDTKNLEYIMSLVKQVLQS
;
A
#
# COMPACT_ATOMS: atom_id res chain seq x y z
N MET A 1 -4.26 8.54 -21.14
CA MET A 1 -3.11 9.44 -20.77
C MET A 1 -2.21 9.58 -21.97
N GLN A 2 -1.74 10.80 -22.31
CA GLN A 2 -0.74 11.04 -23.35
C GLN A 2 0.56 11.47 -22.68
N ILE A 3 1.67 10.87 -23.08
CA ILE A 3 3.00 11.19 -22.57
C ILE A 3 3.81 11.82 -23.70
N PHE A 4 4.52 12.89 -23.40
CA PHE A 4 5.35 13.61 -24.34
C PHE A 4 6.79 13.70 -23.82
N SER A 5 7.76 13.52 -24.71
CA SER A 5 9.13 13.97 -24.45
C SER A 5 9.25 15.44 -24.84
N ASN A 6 9.97 16.23 -24.04
CA ASN A 6 10.27 17.62 -24.35
C ASN A 6 11.76 17.75 -24.68
N LYS A 7 12.09 18.12 -25.93
CA LYS A 7 13.44 18.46 -26.36
C LYS A 7 13.43 19.88 -26.92
N SER A 8 14.14 20.78 -26.26
CA SER A 8 14.28 22.20 -26.70
C SER A 8 12.92 22.85 -26.99
N GLN A 9 11.94 22.70 -26.07
CA GLN A 9 10.57 23.24 -26.18
C GLN A 9 9.70 22.61 -27.28
N LYS A 10 10.19 21.55 -27.93
CA LYS A 10 9.38 20.74 -28.87
C LYS A 10 8.88 19.48 -28.18
N LEU A 11 7.56 19.32 -28.18
CA LEU A 11 6.90 18.13 -27.67
C LEU A 11 6.82 17.06 -28.76
N THR A 12 7.21 15.85 -28.39
CA THR A 12 7.03 14.64 -29.24
C THR A 12 6.24 13.64 -28.45
N ILE A 13 5.11 13.17 -29.00
CA ILE A 13 4.28 12.14 -28.36
C ILE A 13 5.05 10.83 -28.27
N LEU A 14 5.06 10.22 -27.10
CA LEU A 14 5.59 8.88 -26.91
C LEU A 14 4.49 7.85 -27.21
N LYS A 15 4.76 6.94 -28.13
CA LYS A 15 3.82 5.87 -28.49
C LYS A 15 3.88 4.74 -27.49
N GLU A 16 2.71 4.21 -27.14
CA GLU A 16 2.60 3.02 -26.32
C GLU A 16 3.12 1.79 -27.09
N LYS A 17 3.97 0.99 -26.44
CA LYS A 17 4.50 -0.28 -26.94
C LYS A 17 3.89 -1.43 -26.13
N PRO A 18 2.98 -2.22 -26.70
CA PRO A 18 2.36 -3.34 -25.96
C PRO A 18 3.40 -4.35 -25.50
N PHE A 19 3.17 -4.91 -24.31
CA PHE A 19 3.89 -6.11 -23.88
C PHE A 19 3.45 -7.31 -24.72
N LYS A 20 4.40 -8.11 -25.17
CA LYS A 20 4.12 -9.28 -25.99
C LYS A 20 3.68 -10.49 -25.18
N LEU A 21 4.23 -10.62 -23.97
CA LEU A 21 4.00 -11.74 -23.05
C LEU A 21 3.71 -11.23 -21.64
N GLU A 22 2.89 -11.96 -20.87
CA GLU A 22 2.71 -11.73 -19.43
C GLU A 22 4.03 -11.85 -18.66
N LYS A 23 4.88 -12.78 -19.10
CA LYS A 23 6.22 -12.97 -18.53
C LYS A 23 7.13 -11.74 -18.62
N GLU A 24 6.95 -10.87 -19.63
CA GLU A 24 7.70 -9.61 -19.68
C GLU A 24 7.28 -8.68 -18.54
N ILE A 25 5.97 -8.60 -18.24
CA ILE A 25 5.43 -7.78 -17.13
C ILE A 25 5.90 -8.38 -15.81
N GLN A 26 5.77 -9.69 -15.63
CA GLN A 26 6.19 -10.40 -14.43
C GLN A 26 7.66 -10.16 -14.14
N SER A 27 8.54 -10.40 -15.12
CA SER A 27 9.98 -10.23 -14.96
C SER A 27 10.33 -8.77 -14.59
N LEU A 28 9.67 -7.79 -15.20
CA LEU A 28 9.88 -6.39 -14.88
C LEU A 28 9.51 -6.09 -13.41
N PHE A 29 8.37 -6.60 -12.93
CA PHE A 29 7.95 -6.41 -11.56
C PHE A 29 8.86 -7.12 -10.55
N GLU A 30 9.15 -8.40 -10.79
CA GLU A 30 9.97 -9.23 -9.88
C GLU A 30 11.36 -8.64 -9.62
N HIS A 31 11.96 -7.96 -10.62
CA HIS A 31 13.25 -7.29 -10.47
C HIS A 31 13.18 -5.90 -9.80
N ASN A 32 11.98 -5.36 -9.60
CA ASN A 32 11.80 -3.97 -9.18
C ASN A 32 10.72 -3.80 -8.09
N LEU A 33 10.32 -4.86 -7.39
CA LEU A 33 9.28 -4.80 -6.37
C LEU A 33 9.64 -3.86 -5.22
N ASP A 34 10.92 -3.80 -4.86
CA ASP A 34 11.45 -2.89 -3.86
C ASP A 34 11.32 -1.41 -4.27
N ILE A 35 11.46 -1.11 -5.56
CA ILE A 35 11.30 0.25 -6.10
C ILE A 35 9.83 0.60 -6.32
N ILE A 36 9.01 -0.36 -6.74
CA ILE A 36 7.61 -0.14 -7.09
C ILE A 36 6.75 0.08 -5.84
N ASP A 37 6.86 -0.79 -4.82
CA ASP A 37 5.99 -0.73 -3.63
C ASP A 37 6.68 -1.20 -2.32
N ASN A 38 8.01 -1.09 -2.21
CA ASN A 38 8.78 -1.54 -1.04
C ASN A 38 8.54 -3.01 -0.65
N LEU A 39 8.19 -3.87 -1.61
CA LEU A 39 7.93 -5.28 -1.38
C LEU A 39 9.21 -6.11 -1.50
N ILE A 40 9.34 -7.12 -0.65
CA ILE A 40 10.36 -8.15 -0.81
C ILE A 40 9.85 -9.19 -1.80
N PHE A 41 10.61 -9.47 -2.86
CA PHE A 41 10.36 -10.62 -3.72
C PHE A 41 10.62 -11.92 -2.94
N VAL A 42 9.66 -12.85 -2.98
CA VAL A 42 9.78 -14.15 -2.30
C VAL A 42 9.95 -15.26 -3.33
N LYS A 43 9.00 -15.43 -4.24
CA LYS A 43 9.02 -16.53 -5.20
C LYS A 43 8.31 -16.20 -6.49
N SER A 44 8.91 -16.59 -7.62
CA SER A 44 8.29 -16.67 -8.94
C SER A 44 7.60 -18.01 -9.11
N GLU A 45 6.42 -18.04 -9.71
CA GLU A 45 5.70 -19.27 -10.05
C GLU A 45 5.49 -20.19 -8.82
N PHE A 46 5.06 -19.60 -7.70
CA PHE A 46 4.87 -20.32 -6.44
C PHE A 46 3.74 -21.35 -6.58
N LYS A 47 4.09 -22.62 -6.47
CA LYS A 47 3.13 -23.73 -6.55
C LYS A 47 2.59 -24.07 -5.18
N ILE A 48 1.28 -24.09 -5.07
CA ILE A 48 0.57 -24.51 -3.87
C ILE A 48 -0.65 -25.34 -4.25
N LYS A 49 -0.67 -26.62 -3.86
CA LYS A 49 -1.65 -27.61 -4.34
C LYS A 49 -1.68 -27.64 -5.88
N ASP A 50 -2.87 -27.51 -6.45
CA ASP A 50 -3.10 -27.51 -7.90
C ASP A 50 -3.02 -26.08 -8.52
N TYR A 51 -2.65 -25.09 -7.71
CA TYR A 51 -2.55 -23.71 -8.13
C TYR A 51 -1.12 -23.25 -8.31
N ARG A 52 -0.96 -22.20 -9.10
CA ARG A 52 0.32 -21.55 -9.34
C ARG A 52 0.12 -20.05 -9.31
N ILE A 53 0.73 -19.40 -8.35
CA ILE A 53 0.76 -17.96 -8.16
C ILE A 53 1.93 -17.40 -8.96
N ASP A 54 1.70 -16.37 -9.78
CA ASP A 54 2.74 -15.82 -10.65
C ASP A 54 3.91 -15.24 -9.83
N THR A 55 3.62 -14.39 -8.85
CA THR A 55 4.64 -13.84 -7.94
C THR A 55 4.11 -13.79 -6.51
N LEU A 56 4.90 -14.34 -5.59
CA LEU A 56 4.74 -14.15 -4.16
C LEU A 56 5.71 -13.09 -3.67
N ALA A 57 5.19 -12.10 -2.93
CA ALA A 57 5.94 -11.03 -2.31
C ALA A 57 5.57 -10.86 -0.83
N TYR A 58 6.35 -10.06 -0.11
CA TYR A 58 6.10 -9.76 1.30
C TYR A 58 6.26 -8.26 1.57
N ASP A 59 5.26 -7.68 2.23
CA ASP A 59 5.25 -6.30 2.69
C ASP A 59 5.73 -6.23 4.14
N THR A 60 6.93 -5.67 4.35
CA THR A 60 7.53 -5.55 5.69
C THR A 60 6.93 -4.42 6.52
N GLU A 61 6.25 -3.46 5.90
CA GLU A 61 5.61 -2.35 6.61
C GLU A 61 4.41 -2.84 7.42
N VAL A 62 3.66 -3.79 6.87
CA VAL A 62 2.48 -4.37 7.50
C VAL A 62 2.65 -5.83 7.93
N ASN A 63 3.82 -6.40 7.65
CA ASN A 63 4.15 -7.81 7.93
C ASN A 63 3.15 -8.80 7.30
N ALA A 64 2.87 -8.64 6.02
CA ALA A 64 1.87 -9.43 5.32
C ALA A 64 2.35 -9.92 3.96
N PHE A 65 1.80 -11.06 3.51
CA PHE A 65 2.05 -11.56 2.16
C PHE A 65 1.23 -10.81 1.12
N VAL A 66 1.83 -10.64 -0.05
CA VAL A 66 1.20 -10.03 -1.23
C VAL A 66 1.33 -11.00 -2.40
N ILE A 67 0.20 -11.32 -3.01
CA ILE A 67 0.15 -12.08 -4.27
C ILE A 67 0.11 -11.09 -5.41
N ILE A 68 0.86 -11.33 -6.49
CA ILE A 68 0.83 -10.50 -7.69
C ILE A 68 0.59 -11.40 -8.89
N GLU A 69 -0.46 -11.09 -9.65
CA GLU A 69 -0.88 -11.79 -10.85
C GLU A 69 -0.78 -10.86 -12.07
N TYR A 70 -0.20 -11.36 -13.15
CA TYR A 70 0.00 -10.58 -14.36
C TYR A 70 -0.94 -11.05 -15.45
N LYS A 71 -1.58 -10.08 -16.10
CA LYS A 71 -2.50 -10.35 -17.21
C LYS A 71 -2.19 -9.42 -18.37
N ARG A 72 -2.11 -9.98 -19.56
CA ARG A 72 -1.97 -9.20 -20.79
C ARG A 72 -3.33 -8.91 -21.43
N GLU A 73 -4.25 -9.86 -21.32
CA GLU A 73 -5.57 -9.79 -21.93
C GLU A 73 -6.61 -9.27 -20.93
N ARG A 74 -7.74 -8.77 -21.45
CA ARG A 74 -8.81 -8.16 -20.65
C ARG A 74 -9.88 -9.14 -20.17
N ASN A 75 -9.90 -10.37 -20.72
CA ASN A 75 -10.98 -11.34 -20.50
C ASN A 75 -10.66 -12.32 -19.37
N PHE A 76 -10.60 -11.84 -18.13
CA PHE A 76 -10.42 -12.68 -16.94
C PHE A 76 -11.24 -12.15 -15.78
N SER A 77 -11.64 -13.04 -14.86
CA SER A 77 -12.34 -12.67 -13.64
C SER A 77 -11.34 -12.33 -12.54
N VAL A 78 -11.20 -11.04 -12.22
CA VAL A 78 -10.35 -10.57 -11.12
C VAL A 78 -10.91 -10.98 -9.76
N ILE A 79 -12.23 -11.04 -9.62
CA ILE A 79 -12.87 -11.40 -8.35
C ILE A 79 -12.69 -12.88 -8.05
N ASP A 80 -13.07 -13.75 -8.98
CA ASP A 80 -13.04 -15.21 -8.74
C ASP A 80 -11.61 -15.69 -8.48
N GLN A 81 -10.65 -15.25 -9.31
CA GLN A 81 -9.24 -15.60 -9.12
C GLN A 81 -8.68 -14.98 -7.83
N GLY A 82 -9.00 -13.71 -7.57
CA GLY A 82 -8.54 -13.00 -6.37
C GLY A 82 -9.03 -13.63 -5.08
N VAL A 83 -10.33 -13.93 -4.98
CA VAL A 83 -10.93 -14.62 -3.83
C VAL A 83 -10.35 -16.01 -3.64
N THR A 84 -10.18 -16.76 -4.75
CA THR A 84 -9.57 -18.10 -4.70
C THR A 84 -8.16 -18.06 -4.12
N TYR A 85 -7.30 -17.18 -4.60
CA TYR A 85 -5.91 -17.11 -4.13
C TYR A 85 -5.78 -16.56 -2.71
N LEU A 86 -6.61 -15.57 -2.33
CA LEU A 86 -6.65 -15.08 -0.95
C LEU A 86 -7.13 -16.17 0.01
N ASN A 87 -8.17 -16.94 -0.35
CA ASN A 87 -8.63 -18.06 0.45
C ASN A 87 -7.56 -19.17 0.57
N LEU A 88 -6.90 -19.49 -0.54
CA LEU A 88 -5.77 -20.44 -0.55
C LEU A 88 -4.64 -20.00 0.40
N MET A 89 -4.30 -18.70 0.41
CA MET A 89 -3.29 -18.17 1.32
C MET A 89 -3.72 -18.30 2.79
N LEU A 90 -4.98 -18.04 3.11
CA LEU A 90 -5.53 -18.17 4.46
C LEU A 90 -5.60 -19.65 4.91
N ASP A 91 -5.85 -20.58 3.99
CA ASP A 91 -5.91 -22.02 4.30
C ASP A 91 -4.51 -22.64 4.50
N TYR A 92 -3.53 -22.19 3.76
CA TYR A 92 -2.19 -22.79 3.69
C TYR A 92 -1.08 -21.87 4.23
N GLN A 93 -1.36 -21.08 5.25
CA GLN A 93 -0.44 -20.11 5.87
C GLN A 93 0.96 -20.67 6.13
N ALA A 94 1.06 -21.95 6.53
CA ALA A 94 2.35 -22.58 6.83
C ALA A 94 3.25 -22.70 5.59
N ASP A 95 2.66 -23.00 4.43
CA ASP A 95 3.39 -23.15 3.16
C ASP A 95 4.01 -21.83 2.73
N PHE A 96 3.28 -20.72 2.90
CA PHE A 96 3.79 -19.37 2.62
C PHE A 96 4.95 -18.97 3.53
N ILE A 97 4.88 -19.33 4.82
CA ILE A 97 5.97 -19.07 5.77
C ILE A 97 7.21 -19.89 5.41
N VAL A 98 7.03 -21.17 5.09
CA VAL A 98 8.15 -22.06 4.68
C VAL A 98 8.82 -21.50 3.44
N GLU A 99 8.04 -21.15 2.39
CA GLU A 99 8.59 -20.60 1.15
C GLU A 99 9.36 -19.29 1.39
N TYR A 100 8.80 -18.38 2.22
CA TYR A 100 9.49 -17.13 2.59
C TYR A 100 10.84 -17.43 3.27
N ASN A 101 10.84 -18.32 4.26
CA ASN A 101 12.04 -18.64 5.02
C ASN A 101 13.12 -19.32 4.16
N GLU A 102 12.73 -20.20 3.26
CA GLU A 102 13.64 -20.87 2.33
C GLU A 102 14.18 -19.91 1.26
N SER A 103 13.30 -19.14 0.62
CA SER A 103 13.69 -18.26 -0.50
C SER A 103 14.45 -17.02 -0.03
N CYS A 104 14.11 -16.46 1.14
CA CYS A 104 14.75 -15.26 1.69
C CYS A 104 15.83 -15.55 2.72
N GLN A 105 16.14 -16.83 3.02
CA GLN A 105 17.07 -17.25 4.07
C GLN A 105 16.77 -16.60 5.42
N ALA A 106 15.47 -16.53 5.77
CA ALA A 106 14.94 -15.84 6.93
C ALA A 106 14.41 -16.83 7.99
N ASN A 107 13.90 -16.29 9.10
CA ASN A 107 13.26 -17.08 10.16
C ASN A 107 11.97 -16.36 10.62
N LEU A 108 11.05 -16.14 9.67
CA LEU A 108 9.76 -15.53 9.92
C LEU A 108 8.88 -16.49 10.72
N LYS A 109 8.36 -16.02 11.86
CA LYS A 109 7.50 -16.82 12.74
C LYS A 109 6.03 -16.48 12.49
N ARG A 110 5.14 -17.46 12.72
CA ARG A 110 3.69 -17.32 12.51
C ARG A 110 3.09 -16.10 13.22
N ASN A 111 3.55 -15.79 14.43
CA ASN A 111 3.04 -14.67 15.23
C ASN A 111 3.58 -13.29 14.80
N GLN A 112 4.49 -13.23 13.84
CA GLN A 112 5.03 -12.00 13.28
C GLN A 112 4.24 -11.53 12.05
N ILE A 113 3.34 -12.38 11.52
CA ILE A 113 2.62 -12.12 10.28
C ILE A 113 1.22 -11.60 10.61
N ASP A 114 0.86 -10.49 10.01
CA ASP A 114 -0.52 -9.98 10.03
C ASP A 114 -1.26 -10.42 8.76
N TRP A 115 -1.83 -11.62 8.83
CA TRP A 115 -2.60 -12.17 7.71
C TRP A 115 -3.76 -11.27 7.30
N SER A 116 -4.31 -10.48 8.22
CA SER A 116 -5.42 -9.57 7.92
C SER A 116 -5.07 -8.47 6.93
N GLN A 117 -3.77 -8.18 6.74
CA GLN A 117 -3.25 -7.18 5.81
C GLN A 117 -2.82 -7.77 4.46
N SER A 118 -2.97 -9.09 4.28
CA SER A 118 -2.62 -9.73 3.02
C SER A 118 -3.54 -9.27 1.89
N LYS A 119 -2.99 -9.16 0.69
CA LYS A 119 -3.71 -8.68 -0.49
C LYS A 119 -3.26 -9.38 -1.76
N ILE A 120 -4.04 -9.22 -2.81
CA ILE A 120 -3.65 -9.59 -4.17
C ILE A 120 -3.66 -8.36 -5.08
N ILE A 121 -2.67 -8.24 -5.94
CA ILE A 121 -2.51 -7.19 -6.93
C ILE A 121 -2.61 -7.82 -8.31
N PHE A 122 -3.56 -7.39 -9.13
CA PHE A 122 -3.58 -7.73 -10.55
C PHE A 122 -2.90 -6.62 -11.34
N VAL A 123 -1.93 -7.00 -12.17
CA VAL A 123 -1.18 -6.08 -13.02
C VAL A 123 -1.53 -6.35 -14.49
N SER A 124 -2.04 -5.35 -15.20
CA SER A 124 -2.45 -5.48 -16.60
C SER A 124 -2.25 -4.16 -17.36
N PRO A 125 -2.03 -4.20 -18.69
CA PRO A 125 -2.01 -2.98 -19.50
C PRO A 125 -3.30 -2.16 -19.47
N ALA A 126 -4.44 -2.82 -19.22
CA ALA A 126 -5.72 -2.17 -19.03
C ALA A 126 -6.74 -3.10 -18.36
N PHE A 127 -7.69 -2.52 -17.65
CA PHE A 127 -8.85 -3.21 -17.09
C PHE A 127 -10.13 -2.67 -17.72
N THR A 128 -11.12 -3.54 -17.88
CA THR A 128 -12.47 -3.15 -18.31
C THR A 128 -13.19 -2.40 -17.18
N ASP A 129 -14.20 -1.60 -17.53
CA ASP A 129 -15.02 -0.92 -16.53
C ASP A 129 -15.72 -1.93 -15.59
N TYR A 130 -16.11 -3.11 -16.12
CA TYR A 130 -16.66 -4.19 -15.29
C TYR A 130 -15.67 -4.66 -14.23
N GLN A 131 -14.40 -4.91 -14.58
CA GLN A 131 -13.36 -5.32 -13.64
C GLN A 131 -13.11 -4.23 -12.59
N LYS A 132 -13.04 -2.95 -13.00
CA LYS A 132 -12.87 -1.82 -12.08
C LYS A 132 -14.06 -1.69 -11.12
N GLN A 133 -15.28 -1.84 -11.63
CA GLN A 133 -16.48 -1.79 -10.80
C GLN A 133 -16.59 -2.98 -9.85
N SER A 134 -16.27 -4.19 -10.31
CA SER A 134 -16.34 -5.40 -9.49
C SER A 134 -15.35 -5.42 -8.33
N THR A 135 -14.26 -4.64 -8.39
CA THR A 135 -13.28 -4.48 -7.31
C THR A 135 -13.44 -3.19 -6.50
N ASN A 136 -14.41 -2.32 -6.87
CA ASN A 136 -14.62 -1.04 -6.21
C ASN A 136 -15.41 -1.18 -4.89
N PHE A 137 -14.86 -1.96 -3.95
CA PHE A 137 -15.37 -2.10 -2.59
C PHE A 137 -14.29 -1.69 -1.59
N LYS A 138 -14.67 -0.90 -0.56
CA LYS A 138 -13.71 -0.32 0.38
C LYS A 138 -12.94 -1.35 1.21
N ASP A 139 -13.52 -2.52 1.43
CA ASP A 139 -13.01 -3.60 2.27
C ASP A 139 -12.58 -4.86 1.50
N LEU A 140 -12.36 -4.77 0.20
CA LEU A 140 -11.88 -5.88 -0.62
C LEU A 140 -10.36 -5.84 -0.77
N ALA A 141 -9.65 -6.90 -0.38
CA ALA A 141 -8.18 -6.99 -0.45
C ALA A 141 -7.66 -7.35 -1.86
N ILE A 142 -8.26 -6.77 -2.91
CA ILE A 142 -7.89 -6.94 -4.33
C ILE A 142 -7.57 -5.57 -4.90
N GLU A 143 -6.39 -5.40 -5.47
CA GLU A 143 -5.94 -4.16 -6.13
C GLU A 143 -5.73 -4.38 -7.62
N LEU A 144 -5.98 -3.35 -8.42
CA LEU A 144 -5.76 -3.34 -9.86
C LEU A 144 -4.72 -2.29 -10.20
N TRP A 145 -3.65 -2.69 -10.88
CA TRP A 145 -2.56 -1.81 -11.29
C TRP A 145 -2.41 -1.82 -12.80
N GLU A 146 -2.57 -0.68 -13.45
CA GLU A 146 -2.31 -0.53 -14.89
C GLU A 146 -0.82 -0.29 -15.13
N ILE A 147 -0.22 -1.09 -16.04
CA ILE A 147 1.15 -0.91 -16.49
C ILE A 147 1.17 -0.58 -17.99
N LYS A 148 1.95 0.42 -18.38
CA LYS A 148 2.17 0.77 -19.79
C LYS A 148 3.63 0.97 -20.08
N ARG A 149 4.05 0.50 -21.26
CA ARG A 149 5.38 0.75 -21.79
C ARG A 149 5.27 1.70 -22.98
N PHE A 150 6.16 2.66 -23.06
CA PHE A 150 6.22 3.66 -24.12
C PHE A 150 7.57 3.64 -24.83
N ASP A 151 7.68 4.43 -25.90
CA ASP A 151 8.96 4.70 -26.54
C ASP A 151 10.00 5.21 -25.50
N ASN A 152 11.28 5.02 -25.81
CA ASN A 152 12.42 5.38 -24.93
C ASN A 152 12.43 4.60 -23.60
N ASP A 153 11.88 3.38 -23.59
CA ASP A 153 11.83 2.46 -22.46
C ASP A 153 11.16 3.04 -21.19
N LEU A 154 10.28 4.02 -21.39
CA LEU A 154 9.52 4.60 -20.32
C LEU A 154 8.42 3.65 -19.89
N ILE A 155 8.31 3.43 -18.57
CA ILE A 155 7.26 2.63 -17.94
C ILE A 155 6.37 3.53 -17.08
N SER A 156 5.06 3.31 -17.19
CA SER A 156 4.08 3.93 -16.29
C SER A 156 3.37 2.81 -15.52
N ILE A 157 3.34 2.91 -14.19
CA ILE A 157 2.57 2.03 -13.30
C ILE A 157 1.56 2.90 -12.57
N ASN A 158 0.29 2.54 -12.62
CA ASN A 158 -0.79 3.34 -12.07
C ASN A 158 -1.79 2.46 -11.29
N PRO A 159 -1.73 2.43 -9.95
CA PRO A 159 -2.75 1.79 -9.12
C PRO A 159 -4.12 2.45 -9.34
N ILE A 160 -5.14 1.64 -9.60
CA ILE A 160 -6.52 2.13 -9.76
C ILE A 160 -7.11 2.37 -8.38
N LYS A 161 -7.34 3.64 -8.06
CA LYS A 161 -7.92 4.04 -6.77
C LYS A 161 -9.41 3.67 -6.74
N ARG A 162 -9.84 3.17 -5.60
CA ARG A 162 -11.27 3.01 -5.31
C ARG A 162 -11.95 4.37 -5.19
N SER A 163 -13.25 4.41 -5.47
CA SER A 163 -14.00 5.64 -5.24
C SER A 163 -14.11 5.93 -3.74
N LYS A 164 -14.12 7.22 -3.36
CA LYS A 164 -14.32 7.62 -1.95
C LYS A 164 -15.66 7.13 -1.38
N SER A 165 -16.64 6.91 -2.25
CA SER A 165 -17.98 6.40 -1.91
C SER A 165 -18.13 4.89 -2.16
N ALA A 166 -17.03 4.15 -2.28
CA ALA A 166 -17.08 2.71 -2.49
C ALA A 166 -17.84 2.01 -1.36
N PRO A 167 -18.85 1.18 -1.65
CA PRO A 167 -19.60 0.46 -0.63
C PRO A 167 -18.73 -0.62 0.03
N SER A 168 -19.15 -1.09 1.20
CA SER A 168 -18.61 -2.34 1.76
C SER A 168 -19.15 -3.53 0.99
N ILE A 169 -18.29 -4.47 0.62
CA ILE A 169 -18.73 -5.72 -0.02
C ILE A 169 -19.64 -6.53 0.91
N LYS A 170 -19.48 -6.40 2.22
CA LYS A 170 -20.33 -7.05 3.25
C LYS A 170 -21.80 -6.62 3.18
N GLN A 171 -22.08 -5.42 2.65
CA GLN A 171 -23.44 -4.91 2.45
C GLN A 171 -24.13 -5.47 1.21
N VAL A 172 -23.36 -5.99 0.25
CA VAL A 172 -23.88 -6.48 -1.04
C VAL A 172 -24.06 -8.01 -1.04
N GLN A 173 -23.49 -8.69 -0.06
CA GLN A 173 -23.55 -10.15 0.03
C GLN A 173 -24.96 -10.63 0.43
N HIS A 174 -25.73 -11.08 -0.56
CA HIS A 174 -27.00 -11.81 -0.36
C HIS A 174 -26.88 -13.31 -0.68
N THR A 175 -25.73 -13.78 -1.16
CA THR A 175 -25.48 -15.19 -1.51
C THR A 175 -24.40 -15.77 -0.60
N LYS A 176 -24.61 -16.97 -0.10
CA LYS A 176 -23.64 -17.70 0.74
C LYS A 176 -22.47 -18.23 -0.10
N ASP A 177 -21.62 -17.36 -0.58
CA ASP A 177 -20.31 -17.76 -1.07
C ASP A 177 -19.36 -17.88 0.13
N SER A 178 -19.09 -19.10 0.55
CA SER A 178 -18.29 -19.39 1.74
C SER A 178 -16.84 -18.90 1.62
N ALA A 179 -16.27 -18.85 0.41
CA ALA A 179 -14.90 -18.40 0.17
C ALA A 179 -14.80 -16.88 0.29
N LEU A 180 -15.71 -16.14 -0.33
CA LEU A 180 -15.75 -14.69 -0.24
C LEU A 180 -16.06 -14.22 1.18
N ASP A 181 -16.97 -14.88 1.88
CA ASP A 181 -17.29 -14.61 3.29
C ASP A 181 -16.08 -14.79 4.20
N LYS A 182 -15.28 -15.84 4.00
CA LYS A 182 -14.06 -16.07 4.75
C LYS A 182 -13.04 -14.97 4.48
N VAL A 183 -12.74 -14.69 3.22
CA VAL A 183 -11.79 -13.65 2.81
C VAL A 183 -12.16 -12.30 3.41
N THR A 184 -13.42 -11.89 3.34
CA THR A 184 -13.89 -10.59 3.85
C THR A 184 -13.98 -10.50 5.37
N LYS A 185 -13.99 -11.62 6.09
CA LYS A 185 -13.90 -11.65 7.56
C LYS A 185 -12.47 -11.58 8.06
N GLU A 186 -11.58 -12.32 7.41
CA GLU A 186 -10.18 -12.45 7.85
C GLU A 186 -9.28 -11.33 7.32
N LEU A 187 -9.56 -10.81 6.11
CA LEU A 187 -8.82 -9.70 5.54
C LEU A 187 -9.52 -8.37 5.85
N VAL A 188 -8.75 -7.40 6.29
CA VAL A 188 -9.25 -6.08 6.70
C VAL A 188 -8.51 -5.00 5.92
N VAL A 189 -9.24 -4.27 5.09
CA VAL A 189 -8.74 -3.03 4.48
C VAL A 189 -9.07 -1.89 5.43
N TYR A 190 -8.06 -1.22 5.94
CA TYR A 190 -8.24 -0.08 6.83
C TYR A 190 -8.46 1.18 6.02
N ASP A 191 -9.50 1.93 6.37
CA ASP A 191 -9.79 3.25 5.84
C ASP A 191 -9.56 4.33 6.91
N GLU A 192 -9.68 5.59 6.55
CA GLU A 192 -9.50 6.70 7.49
C GLU A 192 -10.60 6.67 8.57
N ASP A 193 -11.83 6.32 8.20
CA ASP A 193 -12.98 6.21 9.11
C ASP A 193 -12.70 5.23 10.25
N TYR A 194 -11.96 4.13 9.99
CA TYR A 194 -11.56 3.17 11.02
C TYR A 194 -10.77 3.84 12.16
N HIS A 195 -9.92 4.81 11.85
CA HIS A 195 -9.10 5.53 12.84
C HIS A 195 -9.86 6.67 13.53
N LEU A 196 -10.87 7.23 12.86
CA LEU A 196 -11.69 8.32 13.38
C LEU A 196 -12.82 7.82 14.27
N ASN A 197 -13.24 6.59 14.09
CA ASN A 197 -14.33 6.00 14.87
C ASN A 197 -14.01 6.03 16.38
N ASP A 198 -15.00 6.34 17.20
CA ASP A 198 -14.92 6.41 18.67
C ASP A 198 -13.91 7.46 19.23
N LYS A 199 -13.49 8.45 18.42
CA LYS A 199 -12.67 9.57 18.88
C LYS A 199 -13.53 10.78 19.27
N SER A 200 -13.03 11.54 20.26
CA SER A 200 -13.68 12.79 20.66
C SER A 200 -13.54 13.87 19.58
N ASP A 201 -14.47 14.83 19.54
CA ASP A 201 -14.44 15.94 18.60
C ASP A 201 -13.11 16.71 18.66
N ASP A 202 -12.54 16.92 19.88
CA ASP A 202 -11.25 17.59 20.05
C ASP A 202 -10.10 16.86 19.33
N VAL A 203 -10.08 15.52 19.37
CA VAL A 203 -9.06 14.70 18.69
C VAL A 203 -9.30 14.69 17.20
N LEU A 204 -10.55 14.66 16.76
CA LEU A 204 -10.90 14.76 15.34
C LEU A 204 -10.49 16.10 14.75
N GLU A 205 -10.77 17.21 15.44
CA GLU A 205 -10.37 18.56 14.99
C GLU A 205 -8.84 18.71 14.97
N LEU A 206 -8.16 18.17 15.98
CA LEU A 206 -6.72 18.15 16.02
C LEU A 206 -6.12 17.35 14.85
N TYR A 207 -6.66 16.16 14.58
CA TYR A 207 -6.24 15.33 13.44
C TYR A 207 -6.46 16.05 12.11
N GLU A 208 -7.64 16.63 11.88
CA GLU A 208 -7.94 17.36 10.65
C GLU A 208 -7.00 18.56 10.45
N SER A 209 -6.63 19.25 11.54
CA SER A 209 -5.67 20.36 11.48
C SER A 209 -4.29 19.88 11.01
N PHE A 210 -3.77 18.78 11.58
CA PHE A 210 -2.49 18.19 11.18
C PHE A 210 -2.56 17.59 9.77
N LYS A 211 -3.61 16.86 9.44
CA LYS A 211 -3.84 16.28 8.10
C LYS A 211 -3.80 17.35 7.03
N ASN A 212 -4.56 18.41 7.20
CA ASN A 212 -4.61 19.50 6.23
C ASN A 212 -3.25 20.19 6.09
N ALA A 213 -2.55 20.45 7.20
CA ALA A 213 -1.22 21.04 7.17
C ALA A 213 -0.22 20.14 6.41
N ILE A 214 -0.23 18.82 6.65
CA ILE A 214 0.63 17.86 5.95
C ILE A 214 0.32 17.87 4.44
N LEU A 215 -0.93 17.76 4.05
CA LEU A 215 -1.33 17.71 2.64
C LEU A 215 -1.02 18.99 1.86
N THR A 216 -0.88 20.15 2.53
CA THR A 216 -0.45 21.40 1.88
C THR A 216 1.04 21.43 1.56
N LEU A 217 1.86 20.54 2.15
CA LEU A 217 3.30 20.51 1.92
C LEU A 217 3.67 20.01 0.51
N SER A 218 2.87 19.08 -0.05
CA SER A 218 3.05 18.58 -1.41
C SER A 218 1.72 18.05 -1.97
N PRO A 219 1.39 18.36 -3.24
CA PRO A 219 0.22 17.81 -3.93
C PRO A 219 0.35 16.31 -4.22
N GLU A 220 1.54 15.75 -4.09
CA GLU A 220 1.83 14.32 -4.31
C GLU A 220 1.60 13.47 -3.06
N LEU A 221 1.31 14.10 -1.91
CA LEU A 221 1.05 13.35 -0.68
C LEU A 221 -0.32 12.68 -0.74
N GLU A 222 -0.32 11.40 -0.42
CA GLU A 222 -1.51 10.56 -0.37
C GLU A 222 -1.70 9.99 1.03
N ILE A 223 -2.97 9.91 1.46
CA ILE A 223 -3.35 9.28 2.72
C ILE A 223 -3.45 7.77 2.51
N THR A 224 -2.71 6.99 3.28
CA THR A 224 -2.71 5.52 3.23
C THR A 224 -2.93 4.97 4.64
N PRO A 225 -4.18 4.71 5.05
CA PRO A 225 -4.47 4.13 6.35
C PRO A 225 -3.88 2.71 6.47
N LYS A 226 -3.30 2.42 7.62
CA LYS A 226 -2.78 1.12 8.02
C LYS A 226 -3.52 0.67 9.28
N LYS A 227 -3.30 -0.55 9.77
CA LYS A 227 -3.99 -1.07 10.96
C LYS A 227 -3.86 -0.18 12.20
N LEU A 228 -2.68 0.40 12.45
CA LEU A 228 -2.37 1.09 13.69
C LEU A 228 -2.19 2.61 13.53
N TYR A 229 -2.10 3.11 12.31
CA TYR A 229 -1.84 4.53 12.02
C TYR A 229 -2.32 4.93 10.63
N VAL A 230 -2.42 6.20 10.40
CA VAL A 230 -2.65 6.80 9.08
C VAL A 230 -1.30 7.28 8.55
N ALA A 231 -0.83 6.71 7.44
CA ALA A 231 0.39 7.12 6.77
C ALA A 231 0.09 8.20 5.72
N PHE A 232 1.00 9.17 5.60
CA PHE A 232 1.04 10.16 4.52
C PHE A 232 2.25 9.83 3.65
N LYS A 233 2.00 9.38 2.42
CA LYS A 233 3.02 8.86 1.52
C LYS A 233 3.21 9.77 0.32
N GLN A 234 4.45 9.84 -0.17
CA GLN A 234 4.79 10.36 -1.49
C GLN A 234 5.33 9.20 -2.32
N GLY A 235 4.54 8.75 -3.29
CA GLY A 235 4.81 7.50 -3.97
C GLY A 235 4.88 6.33 -3.00
N LYS A 236 5.97 5.55 -3.04
CA LYS A 236 6.19 4.45 -2.10
C LYS A 236 6.67 4.89 -0.71
N ASN A 237 7.20 6.10 -0.58
CA ASN A 237 7.86 6.56 0.63
C ASN A 237 6.83 7.08 1.64
N ASN A 238 6.86 6.52 2.84
CA ASN A 238 6.15 7.09 3.98
C ASN A 238 6.89 8.34 4.45
N ILE A 239 6.21 9.47 4.58
CA ILE A 239 6.79 10.75 5.00
C ILE A 239 6.53 10.99 6.48
N VAL A 240 5.30 10.83 6.89
CA VAL A 240 4.85 10.98 8.26
C VAL A 240 3.66 10.06 8.53
N SER A 241 3.54 9.57 9.76
CA SER A 241 2.44 8.72 10.20
C SER A 241 1.79 9.29 11.45
N ILE A 242 0.47 9.16 11.55
CA ILE A 242 -0.31 9.63 12.70
C ILE A 242 -1.13 8.48 13.28
N HIS A 243 -0.99 8.25 14.58
CA HIS A 243 -1.88 7.39 15.34
C HIS A 243 -2.76 8.25 16.27
N LEU A 244 -4.08 8.13 16.14
CA LEU A 244 -5.05 8.86 16.96
C LEU A 244 -5.21 8.14 18.30
N GLN A 245 -4.73 8.77 19.36
CA GLN A 245 -4.93 8.34 20.74
C GLN A 245 -6.25 8.94 21.30
N ASN A 246 -6.60 8.63 22.54
CA ASN A 246 -7.86 9.11 23.14
C ASN A 246 -7.89 10.63 23.37
N LYS A 247 -6.74 11.29 23.57
CA LYS A 247 -6.64 12.74 23.89
C LYS A 247 -5.50 13.44 23.16
N SER A 248 -4.86 12.78 22.22
CA SER A 248 -3.66 13.29 21.55
C SER A 248 -3.43 12.56 20.24
N LEU A 249 -2.52 13.08 19.44
CA LEU A 249 -1.97 12.39 18.27
C LEU A 249 -0.53 11.97 18.59
N LYS A 250 -0.20 10.74 18.25
CA LYS A 250 1.19 10.28 18.17
C LYS A 250 1.63 10.34 16.72
N ILE A 251 2.74 11.01 16.48
CA ILE A 251 3.25 11.29 15.13
C ILE A 251 4.65 10.71 15.02
N TRP A 252 4.91 9.99 13.93
CA TRP A 252 6.25 9.53 13.56
C TRP A 252 6.68 10.21 12.27
N ILE A 253 7.88 10.81 12.30
CA ILE A 253 8.51 11.44 11.14
C ILE A 253 9.51 10.45 10.56
N ASN A 254 9.37 10.12 9.26
CA ASN A 254 10.14 9.07 8.62
C ASN A 254 11.55 9.53 8.22
N ALA A 255 12.32 10.01 9.18
CA ALA A 255 13.73 10.28 9.04
C ALA A 255 14.54 9.23 9.81
N LYS A 256 15.72 8.88 9.31
CA LYS A 256 16.68 8.06 10.04
C LYS A 256 17.35 8.89 11.11
N LYS A 257 17.74 8.24 12.24
CA LYS A 257 18.48 8.87 13.33
C LYS A 257 19.65 9.69 12.81
N GLY A 258 19.72 10.95 13.25
CA GLY A 258 20.74 11.91 12.84
C GLY A 258 20.42 12.71 11.58
N ASN A 259 19.33 12.39 10.86
CA ASN A 259 18.95 13.06 9.62
C ASN A 259 17.79 14.08 9.80
N LEU A 260 17.39 14.38 11.04
CA LEU A 260 16.37 15.39 11.32
C LEU A 260 16.97 16.51 12.17
N ASP A 261 16.90 17.74 11.68
CA ASP A 261 17.29 18.94 12.42
C ASP A 261 16.11 19.41 13.27
N ASP A 262 16.15 19.10 14.59
CA ASP A 262 15.14 19.47 15.56
C ASP A 262 15.73 20.28 16.72
N PRO A 263 16.06 21.57 16.51
CA PRO A 263 16.67 22.42 17.54
C PRO A 263 15.77 22.61 18.78
N LYS A 264 14.45 22.49 18.64
CA LYS A 264 13.52 22.54 19.79
C LYS A 264 13.45 21.24 20.58
N LYS A 265 14.04 20.15 20.07
CA LYS A 265 14.02 18.82 20.68
C LYS A 265 12.60 18.35 21.04
N LEU A 266 11.63 18.59 20.14
CA LEU A 266 10.25 18.13 20.32
C LEU A 266 10.10 16.64 20.03
N THR A 267 10.98 16.09 19.20
CA THR A 267 10.93 14.67 18.82
C THR A 267 11.77 13.84 19.78
N LYS A 268 11.31 12.61 19.99
CA LYS A 268 12.02 11.56 20.71
C LYS A 268 12.62 10.58 19.71
N ASP A 269 13.89 10.23 19.89
CA ASP A 269 14.54 9.15 19.14
C ASP A 269 13.96 7.80 19.59
N VAL A 270 13.37 7.07 18.66
CA VAL A 270 12.79 5.73 18.86
C VAL A 270 13.50 4.66 18.03
N SER A 271 14.68 4.96 17.46
CA SER A 271 15.45 4.05 16.62
C SER A 271 15.78 2.69 17.25
N ASN A 272 15.88 2.66 18.60
CA ASN A 272 16.17 1.46 19.38
C ASN A 272 14.95 0.93 20.15
N VAL A 273 13.75 1.45 19.87
CA VAL A 273 12.51 1.07 20.56
C VAL A 273 11.52 0.53 19.53
N GLY A 274 10.85 -0.58 19.83
CA GLY A 274 9.78 -1.08 18.97
C GLY A 274 8.65 -0.05 18.86
N HIS A 275 8.29 0.30 17.64
CA HIS A 275 7.19 1.22 17.32
C HIS A 275 6.42 0.75 16.08
N TRP A 276 5.24 1.30 15.85
CA TRP A 276 4.32 0.79 14.83
C TRP A 276 4.58 1.34 13.42
N ALA A 277 4.95 2.62 13.35
CA ALA A 277 5.17 3.29 12.07
C ALA A 277 6.65 3.28 11.67
N THR A 278 6.95 3.75 10.48
CA THR A 278 8.33 3.92 9.99
C THR A 278 8.93 5.24 10.48
N GLY A 279 10.26 5.29 10.55
CA GLY A 279 11.01 6.48 10.98
C GLY A 279 11.44 6.44 12.45
N ASP A 280 12.57 7.08 12.73
CA ASP A 280 13.23 6.99 14.02
C ASP A 280 12.84 8.13 15.00
N TYR A 281 11.93 9.03 14.58
CA TYR A 281 11.52 10.19 15.39
C TYR A 281 10.02 10.17 15.70
N GLU A 282 9.70 10.21 17.00
CA GLU A 282 8.34 10.19 17.53
C GLU A 282 8.04 11.47 18.32
N LEU A 283 6.84 12.00 18.20
CA LEU A 283 6.32 13.05 19.10
C LEU A 283 4.85 12.83 19.40
N THR A 284 4.37 13.43 20.48
CA THR A 284 2.95 13.39 20.87
C THR A 284 2.45 14.83 21.01
N VAL A 285 1.30 15.11 20.42
CA VAL A 285 0.67 16.43 20.44
C VAL A 285 -0.77 16.35 20.95
N SER A 286 -1.18 17.32 21.75
CA SER A 286 -2.55 17.48 22.24
C SER A 286 -3.18 18.82 21.83
N ASP A 287 -2.41 19.67 21.13
CA ASP A 287 -2.85 20.96 20.60
C ASP A 287 -2.07 21.33 19.32
N THR A 288 -2.39 22.44 18.72
CA THR A 288 -1.79 22.95 17.47
C THR A 288 -0.65 23.96 17.68
N LYS A 289 -0.22 24.23 18.92
CA LYS A 289 0.79 25.26 19.22
C LYS A 289 2.10 25.12 18.45
N ASN A 290 2.53 23.90 18.18
CA ASN A 290 3.76 23.61 17.46
C ASN A 290 3.52 23.12 16.02
N LEU A 291 2.31 23.27 15.48
CA LEU A 291 1.94 22.74 14.16
C LEU A 291 2.93 23.19 13.08
N GLU A 292 3.18 24.49 12.95
CA GLU A 292 4.08 25.02 11.91
C GLU A 292 5.51 24.48 12.07
N TYR A 293 5.99 24.37 13.30
CA TYR A 293 7.31 23.83 13.56
C TYR A 293 7.38 22.33 13.19
N ILE A 294 6.37 21.55 13.56
CA ILE A 294 6.28 20.13 13.17
C ILE A 294 6.22 19.99 11.66
N MET A 295 5.48 20.85 10.96
CA MET A 295 5.47 20.87 9.49
C MET A 295 6.85 21.17 8.90
N SER A 296 7.66 22.02 9.55
CA SER A 296 9.05 22.24 9.13
C SER A 296 9.93 21.00 9.26
N LEU A 297 9.69 20.15 10.26
CA LEU A 297 10.37 18.87 10.41
C LEU A 297 9.93 17.87 9.32
N VAL A 298 8.62 17.76 9.08
CA VAL A 298 8.07 16.90 8.02
C VAL A 298 8.61 17.31 6.64
N LYS A 299 8.76 18.61 6.38
CA LYS A 299 9.28 19.14 5.13
C LYS A 299 10.72 18.71 4.86
N GLN A 300 11.55 18.50 5.88
CA GLN A 300 12.91 17.99 5.70
C GLN A 300 12.90 16.60 5.04
N VAL A 301 11.93 15.73 5.41
CA VAL A 301 11.79 14.39 4.82
C VAL A 301 11.31 14.45 3.37
N LEU A 302 10.46 15.41 3.04
CA LEU A 302 9.99 15.61 1.65
C LEU A 302 11.09 16.10 0.70
N GLN A 303 12.17 16.69 1.23
CA GLN A 303 13.27 17.26 0.47
C GLN A 303 14.51 16.35 0.41
N SER A 304 14.51 15.25 1.17
CA SER A 304 15.58 14.26 1.21
C SER A 304 15.36 13.14 0.19
#